data_e1b0300ceb44a9bfbb93faa616d85cfe
#
_entry.id   e1b0300ceb44a9bfbb93faa616d85cfe
#
_cell.length_a   1.000
_cell.length_b   1.000
_cell.length_c   1.000
_cell.angle_alpha   90.00
_cell.angle_beta   90.00
_cell.angle_gamma   90.00
#
_symmetry.space_group_name_H-M   'P 1'
#
loop_
_entity.id
_entity.type
_entity.pdbx_description
1 polymer ?
#
loop_
_entity_poly.entity_id
_entity_poly.type
_entity_poly.pdbx_seq_one_letter_code
_entity_poly.pdbx_strand_id
1 'polypeptide(L)'
;MTLADLQQIKERELAAQKKIVLRCCLAAGCCSSDAHGVKERLEKAVAEAGLHHDVEVRGVGCLKLCCAGPLVQADPAGTLYTHVTPESAPSIIAALRGGQTALTQTDPNAAFFALQHSIVLAHSGLIDPERIEAYIAVDGYAALLNALTELDPKSVLETVVRSGLRGRGGAGFPTGLKWGTVAKSPGAKKYVICNADEGDPGAFMDRSVLESDPHAVLEGMAIAAYAVGADQGFIYVRAEYPLAIARLQTAIKQAKRLGLLGSGIFESPFHFNLDLRIGAGAFVCGEETALMASVEGQRGTPRPRPPFPAASGLWGCPTLINNVETFANIPPILRHGADWFAGIGTLRSKGTKVFALAGKIKNTGLIEVPMGTPLRTIVEEMGGGAPDGGRIKAVQTGGPSGGCIPAHHLDTPVDYESLTTLGSIMGSGGMIVMDDSTRMVDVARFFMEFCMDESCGKCIPCRAGTVQMHHLLEKILARRASARDLAKLEELCDLVQHTSLCGLGQTAPNPVVSTLRFFRAEYDELLQPDPHGPRPAAASAPGATVS
;
A
#
# COMPACT_ATOMS: atom_id res chain seq x y z
N MET A 1 -4.08 -28.80 -15.61
CA MET A 1 -2.83 -28.01 -15.78
C MET A 1 -1.67 -28.80 -15.20
N THR A 2 -0.63 -29.05 -15.99
CA THR A 2 0.59 -29.76 -15.59
C THR A 2 1.81 -28.83 -15.70
N LEU A 3 2.99 -29.29 -15.26
CA LEU A 3 4.25 -28.58 -15.50
C LEU A 3 4.51 -28.35 -16.99
N ALA A 4 4.23 -29.36 -17.81
CA ALA A 4 4.42 -29.27 -19.26
C ALA A 4 3.52 -28.21 -19.89
N ASP A 5 2.27 -28.09 -19.42
CA ASP A 5 1.35 -27.04 -19.89
C ASP A 5 1.83 -25.63 -19.55
N LEU A 6 2.36 -25.42 -18.32
CA LEU A 6 2.96 -24.13 -17.95
C LEU A 6 4.16 -23.78 -18.81
N GLN A 7 5.05 -24.75 -19.05
CA GLN A 7 6.23 -24.57 -19.90
C GLN A 7 5.83 -24.24 -21.34
N GLN A 8 4.87 -24.96 -21.90
CA GLN A 8 4.37 -24.71 -23.26
C GLN A 8 3.77 -23.31 -23.40
N ILE A 9 2.99 -22.86 -22.42
CA ILE A 9 2.44 -21.49 -22.41
C ILE A 9 3.58 -20.48 -22.37
N LYS A 10 4.56 -20.65 -21.48
CA LYS A 10 5.73 -19.77 -21.34
C LYS A 10 6.52 -19.68 -22.65
N GLU A 11 6.86 -20.82 -23.25
CA GLU A 11 7.61 -20.87 -24.53
C GLU A 11 6.86 -20.17 -25.65
N ARG A 12 5.55 -20.38 -25.77
CA ARG A 12 4.71 -19.72 -26.75
C ARG A 12 4.68 -18.21 -26.57
N GLU A 13 4.52 -17.70 -25.34
CA GLU A 13 4.49 -16.26 -25.05
C GLU A 13 5.85 -15.61 -25.33
N LEU A 14 6.96 -16.27 -24.97
CA LEU A 14 8.31 -15.77 -25.26
C LEU A 14 8.61 -15.76 -26.77
N ALA A 15 8.18 -16.79 -27.50
CA ALA A 15 8.35 -16.86 -28.97
C ALA A 15 7.48 -15.81 -29.71
N ALA A 16 6.35 -15.40 -29.14
CA ALA A 16 5.48 -14.38 -29.71
C ALA A 16 5.94 -12.95 -29.44
N GLN A 17 6.96 -12.75 -28.60
CA GLN A 17 7.45 -11.41 -28.24
C GLN A 17 8.05 -10.69 -29.43
N LYS A 18 7.61 -9.45 -29.66
CA LYS A 18 8.13 -8.61 -30.75
C LYS A 18 9.43 -7.92 -30.36
N LYS A 19 10.16 -7.42 -31.37
CA LYS A 19 11.46 -6.76 -31.18
C LYS A 19 11.37 -5.49 -30.35
N ILE A 20 10.25 -4.76 -30.50
CA ILE A 20 9.98 -3.51 -29.79
C ILE A 20 8.65 -3.67 -29.08
N VAL A 21 8.61 -3.34 -27.79
CA VAL A 21 7.38 -3.31 -27.00
C VAL A 21 7.17 -1.91 -26.46
N LEU A 22 6.06 -1.31 -26.80
CA LEU A 22 5.59 -0.05 -26.21
C LEU A 22 4.64 -0.37 -25.07
N ARG A 23 5.12 -0.24 -23.84
CA ARG A 23 4.36 -0.51 -22.63
C ARG A 23 3.60 0.74 -22.20
N CYS A 24 2.27 0.73 -22.31
CA CYS A 24 1.39 1.82 -21.91
C CYS A 24 0.87 1.56 -20.49
N CYS A 25 1.12 2.48 -19.56
CA CYS A 25 0.58 2.38 -18.20
C CYS A 25 -0.95 2.51 -18.20
N LEU A 26 -1.64 1.42 -17.86
CA LEU A 26 -3.10 1.37 -17.71
C LEU A 26 -3.51 1.16 -16.25
N ALA A 27 -2.75 1.69 -15.31
CA ALA A 27 -3.17 1.81 -13.91
C ALA A 27 -4.07 3.04 -13.71
N ALA A 28 -4.89 3.04 -12.68
CA ALA A 28 -5.96 4.00 -12.45
C ALA A 28 -5.49 5.48 -12.58
N GLY A 29 -4.30 5.83 -12.07
CA GLY A 29 -3.77 7.19 -12.19
C GLY A 29 -3.54 7.65 -13.63
N CYS A 30 -2.98 6.79 -14.49
CA CYS A 30 -2.80 7.11 -15.92
C CYS A 30 -4.11 7.04 -16.68
N CYS A 31 -5.02 6.11 -16.33
CA CYS A 31 -6.34 6.02 -16.95
C CYS A 31 -7.19 7.27 -16.71
N SER A 32 -7.05 7.93 -15.57
CA SER A 32 -7.74 9.21 -15.31
C SER A 32 -7.27 10.36 -16.20
N SER A 33 -6.15 10.19 -16.91
CA SER A 33 -5.57 11.13 -17.87
C SER A 33 -5.55 10.57 -19.30
N ASP A 34 -6.53 9.74 -19.64
CA ASP A 34 -6.77 9.16 -20.97
C ASP A 34 -5.65 8.24 -21.51
N ALA A 35 -5.06 7.40 -20.66
CA ALA A 35 -4.08 6.42 -21.10
C ALA A 35 -4.65 5.37 -22.10
N HIS A 36 -5.95 5.12 -22.07
CA HIS A 36 -6.62 4.27 -23.06
C HIS A 36 -6.57 4.89 -24.47
N GLY A 37 -6.89 6.17 -24.59
CA GLY A 37 -6.77 6.91 -25.86
C GLY A 37 -5.32 6.96 -26.37
N VAL A 38 -4.33 7.11 -25.46
CA VAL A 38 -2.89 6.99 -25.80
C VAL A 38 -2.58 5.63 -26.41
N LYS A 39 -3.01 4.54 -25.79
CA LYS A 39 -2.79 3.17 -26.29
C LYS A 39 -3.42 2.95 -27.65
N GLU A 40 -4.69 3.29 -27.81
CA GLU A 40 -5.42 3.16 -29.09
C GLU A 40 -4.74 3.96 -30.22
N ARG A 41 -4.29 5.18 -29.91
CA ARG A 41 -3.62 6.02 -30.88
C ARG A 41 -2.24 5.49 -31.28
N LEU A 42 -1.50 4.87 -30.33
CA LEU A 42 -0.25 4.17 -30.61
C LEU A 42 -0.48 2.95 -31.52
N GLU A 43 -1.47 2.12 -31.20
CA GLU A 43 -1.82 0.95 -32.04
C GLU A 43 -2.15 1.38 -33.48
N LYS A 44 -2.92 2.43 -33.65
CA LYS A 44 -3.22 3.01 -34.95
C LYS A 44 -1.97 3.53 -35.65
N ALA A 45 -1.09 4.25 -34.96
CA ALA A 45 0.13 4.79 -35.52
C ALA A 45 1.14 3.67 -35.93
N VAL A 46 1.21 2.58 -35.16
CA VAL A 46 2.01 1.37 -35.52
C VAL A 46 1.47 0.75 -36.81
N ALA A 47 0.14 0.63 -36.96
CA ALA A 47 -0.50 0.10 -38.16
C ALA A 47 -0.28 1.01 -39.37
N GLU A 48 -0.50 2.32 -39.24
CA GLU A 48 -0.28 3.35 -40.29
C GLU A 48 1.20 3.36 -40.75
N ALA A 49 2.13 3.09 -39.83
CA ALA A 49 3.57 3.00 -40.13
C ALA A 49 4.02 1.66 -40.72
N GLY A 50 3.15 0.65 -40.82
CA GLY A 50 3.47 -0.69 -41.28
C GLY A 50 4.39 -1.49 -40.34
N LEU A 51 4.45 -1.13 -39.05
CA LEU A 51 5.37 -1.71 -38.06
C LEU A 51 4.73 -2.83 -37.22
N HIS A 52 3.54 -3.28 -37.54
CA HIS A 52 2.79 -4.26 -36.76
C HIS A 52 3.47 -5.64 -36.60
N HIS A 53 4.48 -5.96 -37.42
CA HIS A 53 5.28 -7.19 -37.28
C HIS A 53 6.39 -7.04 -36.21
N ASP A 54 6.98 -5.85 -36.08
CA ASP A 54 8.14 -5.60 -35.21
C ASP A 54 7.77 -4.92 -33.89
N VAL A 55 6.67 -4.19 -33.84
CA VAL A 55 6.25 -3.38 -32.69
C VAL A 55 4.95 -3.94 -32.08
N GLU A 56 4.97 -4.17 -30.78
CA GLU A 56 3.79 -4.46 -29.95
C GLU A 56 3.43 -3.23 -29.11
N VAL A 57 2.16 -2.88 -29.01
CA VAL A 57 1.65 -1.92 -28.03
C VAL A 57 0.94 -2.72 -26.94
N ARG A 58 1.53 -2.73 -25.74
CA ARG A 58 1.05 -3.52 -24.61
C ARG A 58 0.48 -2.63 -23.53
N GLY A 59 -0.77 -2.89 -23.11
CA GLY A 59 -1.30 -2.33 -21.86
C GLY A 59 -0.69 -3.05 -20.67
N VAL A 60 -0.10 -2.29 -19.75
CA VAL A 60 0.57 -2.84 -18.57
C VAL A 60 0.02 -2.20 -17.29
N GLY A 61 0.38 -2.77 -16.14
CA GLY A 61 0.13 -2.15 -14.84
C GLY A 61 0.91 -0.85 -14.63
N CYS A 62 1.08 -0.45 -13.37
CA CYS A 62 1.70 0.83 -13.01
C CYS A 62 3.19 0.89 -13.39
N LEU A 63 3.59 1.94 -14.12
CA LEU A 63 5.00 2.28 -14.41
C LEU A 63 5.65 3.15 -13.31
N LYS A 64 5.02 3.23 -12.15
CA LYS A 64 5.51 3.76 -10.87
C LYS A 64 5.56 5.29 -10.73
N LEU A 65 5.95 6.07 -11.75
CA LEU A 65 6.09 7.54 -11.65
C LEU A 65 4.75 8.24 -11.96
N CYS A 66 3.83 8.24 -11.00
CA CYS A 66 2.43 8.68 -11.21
C CYS A 66 2.29 10.17 -11.54
N CYS A 67 3.16 11.06 -11.02
CA CYS A 67 3.11 12.50 -11.29
C CYS A 67 3.38 12.86 -12.77
N ALA A 68 4.00 11.95 -13.52
CA ALA A 68 4.40 12.18 -14.92
C ALA A 68 3.51 11.43 -15.93
N GLY A 69 2.37 10.86 -15.48
CA GLY A 69 1.42 10.15 -16.35
C GLY A 69 0.67 11.03 -17.35
N PRO A 70 0.12 10.43 -18.40
CA PRO A 70 0.27 9.06 -18.88
C PRO A 70 1.70 8.69 -19.31
N LEU A 71 2.09 7.46 -18.99
CA LEU A 71 3.45 6.95 -19.22
C LEU A 71 3.46 5.91 -20.34
N VAL A 72 4.47 5.99 -21.21
CA VAL A 72 4.78 4.96 -22.21
C VAL A 72 6.26 4.63 -22.15
N GLN A 73 6.60 3.36 -21.99
CA GLN A 73 7.99 2.90 -22.03
C GLN A 73 8.27 2.10 -23.29
N ALA A 74 9.38 2.38 -23.95
CA ALA A 74 9.79 1.71 -25.17
C ALA A 74 10.97 0.76 -24.90
N ASP A 75 10.75 -0.54 -25.05
CA ASP A 75 11.79 -1.58 -24.95
C ASP A 75 12.31 -1.97 -26.35
N PRO A 76 13.60 -2.39 -26.47
CA PRO A 76 14.56 -2.65 -25.39
C PRO A 76 15.34 -1.41 -24.92
N ALA A 77 15.13 -0.23 -25.50
CA ALA A 77 15.87 0.98 -25.14
C ALA A 77 15.62 1.46 -23.71
N GLY A 78 14.51 1.06 -23.09
CA GLY A 78 14.11 1.47 -21.74
C GLY A 78 13.63 2.92 -21.66
N THR A 79 13.48 3.63 -22.78
CA THR A 79 13.08 5.05 -22.80
C THR A 79 11.68 5.22 -22.25
N LEU A 80 11.54 6.03 -21.19
CA LEU A 80 10.26 6.35 -20.58
C LEU A 80 9.77 7.73 -21.03
N TYR A 81 8.69 7.73 -21.81
CA TYR A 81 7.98 8.95 -22.23
C TYR A 81 6.95 9.34 -21.19
N THR A 82 6.89 10.62 -20.86
CA THR A 82 6.02 11.19 -19.82
C THR A 82 5.02 12.19 -20.40
N HIS A 83 3.90 12.40 -19.70
CA HIS A 83 2.83 13.31 -20.12
C HIS A 83 2.34 13.06 -21.54
N VAL A 84 2.28 11.78 -21.91
CA VAL A 84 1.87 11.39 -23.27
C VAL A 84 0.37 11.58 -23.43
N THR A 85 -0.03 12.33 -24.47
CA THR A 85 -1.44 12.50 -24.85
C THR A 85 -1.73 11.70 -26.13
N PRO A 86 -3.01 11.41 -26.45
CA PRO A 86 -3.34 10.76 -27.72
C PRO A 86 -2.80 11.51 -28.95
N GLU A 87 -2.73 12.85 -28.91
CA GLU A 87 -2.21 13.68 -30.01
C GLU A 87 -0.69 13.56 -30.15
N SER A 88 0.03 13.45 -29.03
CA SER A 88 1.50 13.34 -29.01
C SER A 88 2.02 11.92 -29.24
N ALA A 89 1.20 10.91 -28.98
CA ALA A 89 1.57 9.49 -29.05
C ALA A 89 2.20 9.07 -30.40
N PRO A 90 1.74 9.52 -31.59
CA PRO A 90 2.37 9.16 -32.86
C PRO A 90 3.82 9.62 -33.00
N SER A 91 4.25 10.64 -32.24
CA SER A 91 5.65 11.09 -32.27
C SER A 91 6.64 10.04 -31.70
N ILE A 92 6.15 9.13 -30.83
CA ILE A 92 6.95 7.98 -30.35
C ILE A 92 7.31 7.06 -31.51
N ILE A 93 6.34 6.80 -32.41
CA ILE A 93 6.59 5.95 -33.60
C ILE A 93 7.58 6.62 -34.56
N ALA A 94 7.50 7.96 -34.71
CA ALA A 94 8.49 8.72 -35.47
C ALA A 94 9.89 8.60 -34.84
N ALA A 95 10.00 8.69 -33.52
CA ALA A 95 11.26 8.54 -32.79
C ALA A 95 11.87 7.14 -32.95
N LEU A 96 11.08 6.07 -32.95
CA LEU A 96 11.54 4.71 -33.23
C LEU A 96 12.18 4.55 -34.62
N ARG A 97 11.84 5.43 -35.57
CA ARG A 97 12.41 5.48 -36.94
C ARG A 97 13.60 6.45 -37.06
N GLY A 98 14.12 6.97 -35.95
CA GLY A 98 15.21 7.95 -35.93
C GLY A 98 14.76 9.40 -36.11
N GLY A 99 13.46 9.69 -36.05
CA GLY A 99 12.91 11.04 -36.02
C GLY A 99 13.05 11.68 -34.63
N GLN A 100 12.69 12.96 -34.54
CA GLN A 100 12.66 13.68 -33.29
C GLN A 100 11.27 13.60 -32.64
N THR A 101 11.21 13.65 -31.30
CA THR A 101 9.98 13.82 -30.52
C THR A 101 10.14 14.99 -29.56
N ALA A 102 9.07 15.76 -29.37
CA ALA A 102 9.01 16.82 -28.36
C ALA A 102 8.59 16.30 -26.97
N LEU A 103 8.28 14.99 -26.85
CA LEU A 103 7.91 14.38 -25.59
C LEU A 103 9.07 14.40 -24.59
N THR A 104 8.77 14.73 -23.36
CA THR A 104 9.73 14.62 -22.26
C THR A 104 10.06 13.17 -22.02
N GLN A 105 11.35 12.89 -21.91
CA GLN A 105 11.88 11.57 -21.59
C GLN A 105 12.50 11.59 -20.20
N THR A 106 12.23 10.58 -19.42
CA THR A 106 12.85 10.40 -18.11
C THR A 106 13.92 9.33 -18.21
N ASP A 107 15.09 9.59 -17.61
CA ASP A 107 16.18 8.62 -17.54
C ASP A 107 15.73 7.40 -16.70
N PRO A 108 15.73 6.19 -17.27
CA PRO A 108 15.40 4.96 -16.52
C PRO A 108 16.42 4.67 -15.40
N ASN A 109 17.60 5.29 -15.43
CA ASN A 109 18.62 5.19 -14.38
C ASN A 109 18.52 6.31 -13.34
N ALA A 110 17.52 7.20 -13.42
CA ALA A 110 17.29 8.18 -12.38
C ALA A 110 17.09 7.51 -11.01
N ALA A 111 17.51 8.18 -9.93
CA ALA A 111 17.47 7.63 -8.57
C ALA A 111 16.10 7.07 -8.18
N PHE A 112 15.00 7.66 -8.67
CA PHE A 112 13.65 7.15 -8.47
C PHE A 112 13.50 5.69 -8.88
N PHE A 113 14.12 5.24 -9.97
CA PHE A 113 14.05 3.87 -10.47
C PHE A 113 15.24 3.02 -10.00
N ALA A 114 16.46 3.57 -10.07
CA ALA A 114 17.70 2.82 -9.84
C ALA A 114 17.88 2.34 -8.38
N LEU A 115 17.32 3.09 -7.41
CA LEU A 115 17.42 2.75 -5.98
C LEU A 115 16.30 1.80 -5.52
N GLN A 116 15.37 1.40 -6.39
CA GLN A 116 14.32 0.45 -6.05
C GLN A 116 14.85 -0.99 -6.07
N HIS A 117 14.30 -1.80 -5.17
CA HIS A 117 14.47 -3.25 -5.16
C HIS A 117 13.09 -3.90 -5.23
N SER A 118 12.67 -4.24 -6.45
CA SER A 118 11.30 -4.72 -6.69
C SER A 118 11.20 -6.23 -6.51
N ILE A 119 10.38 -6.67 -5.56
CA ILE A 119 9.92 -8.05 -5.34
C ILE A 119 8.43 -8.12 -5.69
N VAL A 120 7.62 -7.34 -5.00
CA VAL A 120 6.16 -7.26 -5.19
C VAL A 120 5.82 -6.52 -6.48
N LEU A 121 6.57 -5.46 -6.79
CA LEU A 121 6.40 -4.66 -8.01
C LEU A 121 7.29 -5.15 -9.18
N ALA A 122 7.84 -6.36 -9.12
CA ALA A 122 8.73 -6.87 -10.16
C ALA A 122 8.04 -6.96 -11.55
N HIS A 123 6.78 -7.32 -11.57
CA HIS A 123 5.99 -7.42 -12.79
C HIS A 123 5.18 -6.16 -13.12
N SER A 124 5.14 -5.19 -12.20
CA SER A 124 4.42 -3.93 -12.40
C SER A 124 5.00 -3.15 -13.58
N GLY A 125 4.15 -2.80 -14.54
CA GLY A 125 4.56 -2.13 -15.77
C GLY A 125 5.31 -3.02 -16.76
N LEU A 126 5.38 -4.33 -16.54
CA LEU A 126 6.04 -5.30 -17.42
C LEU A 126 5.04 -6.20 -18.15
N ILE A 127 4.14 -6.84 -17.41
CA ILE A 127 3.16 -7.78 -17.95
C ILE A 127 1.81 -7.11 -18.23
N ASP A 128 1.03 -7.73 -19.11
CA ASP A 128 -0.39 -7.41 -19.27
C ASP A 128 -1.19 -8.06 -18.13
N PRO A 129 -1.79 -7.29 -17.20
CA PRO A 129 -2.47 -7.84 -16.03
C PRO A 129 -3.80 -8.53 -16.36
N GLU A 130 -4.29 -8.39 -17.60
CA GLU A 130 -5.53 -8.99 -18.06
C GLU A 130 -5.31 -10.33 -18.77
N ARG A 131 -4.05 -10.81 -18.81
CA ARG A 131 -3.65 -12.06 -19.46
C ARG A 131 -2.87 -12.97 -18.50
N ILE A 132 -3.47 -14.09 -18.13
CA ILE A 132 -2.82 -15.09 -17.27
C ILE A 132 -1.56 -15.67 -17.92
N GLU A 133 -1.53 -15.77 -19.25
CA GLU A 133 -0.39 -16.25 -20.02
C GLU A 133 0.83 -15.33 -19.82
N ALA A 134 0.60 -14.01 -19.69
CA ALA A 134 1.68 -13.05 -19.43
C ALA A 134 2.29 -13.25 -18.04
N TYR A 135 1.47 -13.61 -17.03
CA TYR A 135 1.97 -13.97 -15.70
C TYR A 135 2.71 -15.31 -15.69
N ILE A 136 2.19 -16.32 -16.42
CA ILE A 136 2.87 -17.63 -16.57
C ILE A 136 4.24 -17.46 -17.27
N ALA A 137 4.35 -16.57 -18.26
CA ALA A 137 5.60 -16.30 -18.96
C ALA A 137 6.73 -15.79 -18.05
N VAL A 138 6.40 -15.20 -16.90
CA VAL A 138 7.35 -14.74 -15.87
C VAL A 138 7.38 -15.67 -14.64
N ASP A 139 7.18 -16.96 -14.87
CA ASP A 139 7.20 -18.03 -13.87
C ASP A 139 6.03 -17.98 -12.86
N GLY A 140 4.91 -17.37 -13.27
CA GLY A 140 3.68 -17.38 -12.47
C GLY A 140 3.13 -18.80 -12.30
N TYR A 141 2.57 -19.06 -11.13
CA TYR A 141 2.06 -20.37 -10.66
C TYR A 141 3.09 -21.48 -10.50
N ALA A 142 4.37 -21.23 -10.81
CA ALA A 142 5.44 -22.20 -10.58
C ALA A 142 5.67 -22.46 -9.08
N ALA A 143 5.48 -21.45 -8.23
CA ALA A 143 5.60 -21.62 -6.78
C ALA A 143 4.46 -22.47 -6.21
N LEU A 144 3.24 -22.29 -6.70
CA LEU A 144 2.09 -23.13 -6.31
C LEU A 144 2.28 -24.56 -6.78
N LEU A 145 2.72 -24.77 -8.03
CA LEU A 145 3.04 -26.10 -8.53
C LEU A 145 4.06 -26.79 -7.63
N ASN A 146 5.22 -26.15 -7.36
CA ASN A 146 6.25 -26.70 -6.47
C ASN A 146 5.71 -27.01 -5.06
N ALA A 147 4.85 -26.13 -4.52
CA ALA A 147 4.23 -26.35 -3.21
C ALA A 147 3.35 -27.61 -3.19
N LEU A 148 2.62 -27.91 -4.28
CA LEU A 148 1.69 -29.02 -4.35
C LEU A 148 2.34 -30.35 -4.76
N THR A 149 3.49 -30.33 -5.46
CA THR A 149 4.16 -31.55 -5.94
C THR A 149 5.37 -31.96 -5.11
N GLU A 150 6.13 -31.00 -4.60
CA GLU A 150 7.40 -31.27 -3.93
C GLU A 150 7.39 -30.99 -2.42
N LEU A 151 6.41 -30.21 -1.93
CA LEU A 151 6.38 -29.79 -0.54
C LEU A 151 5.11 -30.28 0.16
N ASP A 152 5.20 -30.54 1.46
CA ASP A 152 4.01 -30.70 2.29
C ASP A 152 3.58 -29.33 2.91
N PRO A 153 2.36 -29.23 3.45
CA PRO A 153 1.88 -27.98 4.07
C PRO A 153 2.79 -27.45 5.18
N LYS A 154 3.45 -28.36 5.92
CA LYS A 154 4.37 -27.99 7.00
C LYS A 154 5.65 -27.37 6.46
N SER A 155 6.22 -27.93 5.40
CA SER A 155 7.42 -27.40 4.73
C SER A 155 7.17 -26.01 4.13
N VAL A 156 5.99 -25.78 3.52
CA VAL A 156 5.57 -24.44 3.07
C VAL A 156 5.50 -23.46 4.24
N LEU A 157 4.89 -23.86 5.34
CA LEU A 157 4.81 -23.04 6.55
C LEU A 157 6.20 -22.71 7.12
N GLU A 158 7.10 -23.70 7.22
CA GLU A 158 8.47 -23.52 7.69
C GLU A 158 9.27 -22.57 6.82
N THR A 159 9.06 -22.61 5.49
CA THR A 159 9.67 -21.66 4.55
C THR A 159 9.21 -20.23 4.83
N VAL A 160 7.92 -20.02 5.05
CA VAL A 160 7.38 -18.67 5.40
C VAL A 160 7.89 -18.20 6.76
N VAL A 161 8.01 -19.09 7.76
CA VAL A 161 8.60 -18.75 9.07
C VAL A 161 10.06 -18.34 8.92
N ARG A 162 10.87 -19.14 8.21
CA ARG A 162 12.30 -18.87 7.99
C ARG A 162 12.57 -17.61 7.20
N SER A 163 11.68 -17.24 6.27
CA SER A 163 11.81 -16.00 5.51
C SER A 163 11.75 -14.74 6.37
N GLY A 164 11.16 -14.84 7.56
CA GLY A 164 10.98 -13.70 8.46
C GLY A 164 9.97 -12.67 7.91
N LEU A 165 9.14 -13.04 6.93
CA LEU A 165 8.10 -12.15 6.40
C LEU A 165 7.15 -11.71 7.51
N ARG A 166 6.99 -10.40 7.65
CA ARG A 166 6.00 -9.77 8.53
C ARG A 166 4.87 -9.18 7.70
N GLY A 167 3.67 -9.13 8.25
CA GLY A 167 2.49 -8.59 7.58
C GLY A 167 2.71 -7.15 7.08
N ARG A 168 2.33 -6.87 5.83
CA ARG A 168 2.52 -5.58 5.13
C ARG A 168 1.35 -4.61 5.29
N GLY A 169 0.28 -5.03 5.96
CA GLY A 169 -0.89 -4.17 6.23
C GLY A 169 -0.75 -3.23 7.43
N GLY A 170 0.47 -3.02 7.97
CA GLY A 170 0.74 -1.98 8.97
C GLY A 170 1.27 -2.47 10.31
N ALA A 171 0.64 -3.48 10.92
CA ALA A 171 1.02 -3.98 12.26
C ALA A 171 2.31 -4.81 12.30
N GLY A 172 2.80 -5.29 11.16
CA GLY A 172 4.05 -6.04 11.08
C GLY A 172 4.07 -7.35 11.87
N PHE A 173 2.92 -8.01 12.08
CA PHE A 173 2.85 -9.28 12.78
C PHE A 173 3.55 -10.39 11.96
N PRO A 174 4.34 -11.30 12.57
CA PRO A 174 5.04 -12.36 11.84
C PRO A 174 4.07 -13.27 11.07
N THR A 175 4.19 -13.31 9.74
CA THR A 175 3.26 -14.01 8.85
C THR A 175 3.24 -15.51 9.12
N GLY A 176 4.41 -16.13 9.22
CA GLY A 176 4.51 -17.56 9.50
C GLY A 176 3.92 -17.97 10.85
N LEU A 177 4.01 -17.12 11.88
CA LEU A 177 3.38 -17.37 13.18
C LEU A 177 1.85 -17.34 13.07
N LYS A 178 1.29 -16.35 12.34
CA LYS A 178 -0.16 -16.28 12.08
C LYS A 178 -0.64 -17.53 11.33
N TRP A 179 0.06 -17.95 10.28
CA TRP A 179 -0.26 -19.15 9.52
C TRP A 179 -0.20 -20.41 10.38
N GLY A 180 0.86 -20.57 11.18
CA GLY A 180 1.03 -21.70 12.09
C GLY A 180 -0.08 -21.80 13.14
N THR A 181 -0.59 -20.67 13.61
CA THR A 181 -1.71 -20.64 14.55
C THR A 181 -2.99 -21.14 13.87
N VAL A 182 -3.31 -20.65 12.67
CA VAL A 182 -4.49 -21.11 11.91
C VAL A 182 -4.37 -22.58 11.51
N ALA A 183 -3.17 -23.02 11.07
CA ALA A 183 -2.94 -24.42 10.70
C ALA A 183 -3.22 -25.38 11.87
N LYS A 184 -2.82 -25.01 13.09
CA LYS A 184 -3.01 -25.82 14.32
C LYS A 184 -4.41 -25.69 14.92
N SER A 185 -5.19 -24.67 14.55
CA SER A 185 -6.52 -24.47 15.11
C SER A 185 -7.47 -25.60 14.67
N PRO A 186 -8.24 -26.19 15.62
CA PRO A 186 -9.17 -27.26 15.31
C PRO A 186 -10.35 -26.71 14.47
N GLY A 187 -10.88 -27.52 13.59
CA GLY A 187 -12.04 -27.20 12.74
C GLY A 187 -11.94 -27.89 11.39
N ALA A 188 -13.06 -28.43 10.92
CA ALA A 188 -13.15 -29.06 9.60
C ALA A 188 -13.12 -28.04 8.46
N LYS A 189 -13.49 -26.78 8.73
CA LYS A 189 -13.54 -25.68 7.76
C LYS A 189 -12.61 -24.57 8.21
N LYS A 190 -11.80 -24.04 7.29
CA LYS A 190 -10.95 -22.87 7.49
C LYS A 190 -11.09 -21.94 6.31
N TYR A 191 -10.82 -20.65 6.53
CA TYR A 191 -10.91 -19.63 5.50
C TYR A 191 -9.62 -18.84 5.36
N VAL A 192 -9.37 -18.36 4.14
CA VAL A 192 -8.30 -17.41 3.85
C VAL A 192 -8.92 -16.11 3.31
N ILE A 193 -8.56 -14.98 3.88
CA ILE A 193 -9.05 -13.67 3.42
C ILE A 193 -7.87 -12.79 3.04
N CYS A 194 -7.92 -12.26 1.81
CA CYS A 194 -7.07 -11.15 1.41
C CYS A 194 -7.75 -9.83 1.81
N ASN A 195 -7.13 -9.10 2.72
CA ASN A 195 -7.57 -7.76 3.08
C ASN A 195 -7.02 -6.77 2.06
N ALA A 196 -7.89 -6.31 1.17
CA ALA A 196 -7.64 -5.28 0.18
C ALA A 196 -8.47 -4.01 0.47
N ASP A 197 -8.82 -3.79 1.75
CA ASP A 197 -9.47 -2.57 2.24
C ASP A 197 -8.41 -1.50 2.57
N GLU A 198 -7.74 -1.00 1.54
CA GLU A 198 -6.74 0.07 1.63
C GLU A 198 -7.45 1.43 1.69
N GLY A 199 -7.58 1.99 2.89
CA GLY A 199 -8.36 3.19 3.13
C GLY A 199 -7.56 4.40 3.61
N ASP A 200 -6.26 4.28 3.86
CA ASP A 200 -5.41 5.37 4.33
C ASP A 200 -5.33 6.50 3.29
N PRO A 201 -5.52 7.79 3.67
CA PRO A 201 -5.29 8.91 2.77
C PRO A 201 -3.87 8.89 2.19
N GLY A 202 -3.76 8.91 0.85
CA GLY A 202 -2.48 8.86 0.13
C GLY A 202 -1.90 7.46 -0.09
N ALA A 203 -2.53 6.40 0.42
CA ALA A 203 -2.13 5.02 0.16
C ALA A 203 -2.80 4.48 -1.12
N PHE A 204 -2.01 3.87 -2.01
CA PHE A 204 -2.49 3.23 -3.24
C PHE A 204 -1.60 2.06 -3.71
N MET A 205 -0.78 1.51 -2.82
CA MET A 205 0.14 0.41 -3.17
C MET A 205 -0.60 -0.91 -3.35
N ASP A 206 -1.52 -1.29 -2.47
CA ASP A 206 -2.29 -2.53 -2.60
C ASP A 206 -3.18 -2.50 -3.85
N ARG A 207 -3.87 -1.38 -4.09
CA ARG A 207 -4.60 -1.13 -5.33
C ARG A 207 -3.72 -1.34 -6.55
N SER A 208 -2.52 -0.76 -6.55
CA SER A 208 -1.60 -0.85 -7.69
C SER A 208 -1.07 -2.27 -7.92
N VAL A 209 -0.86 -3.06 -6.87
CA VAL A 209 -0.52 -4.48 -6.97
C VAL A 209 -1.66 -5.25 -7.63
N LEU A 210 -2.91 -5.05 -7.18
CA LEU A 210 -4.09 -5.71 -7.75
C LEU A 210 -4.35 -5.28 -9.20
N GLU A 211 -4.03 -4.04 -9.55
CA GLU A 211 -4.13 -3.53 -10.92
C GLU A 211 -2.99 -4.01 -11.83
N SER A 212 -1.83 -4.35 -11.28
CA SER A 212 -0.63 -4.68 -12.06
C SER A 212 -0.35 -6.17 -12.16
N ASP A 213 -0.60 -6.92 -11.09
CA ASP A 213 -0.32 -8.36 -10.99
C ASP A 213 -1.31 -9.06 -10.04
N PRO A 214 -2.60 -9.15 -10.42
CA PRO A 214 -3.60 -9.81 -9.60
C PRO A 214 -3.28 -11.31 -9.39
N HIS A 215 -2.62 -11.96 -10.35
CA HIS A 215 -2.31 -13.38 -10.29
C HIS A 215 -1.28 -13.73 -9.21
N ALA A 216 -0.31 -12.84 -8.91
CA ALA A 216 0.63 -13.04 -7.80
C ALA A 216 -0.10 -13.13 -6.45
N VAL A 217 -1.16 -12.33 -6.27
CA VAL A 217 -1.99 -12.37 -5.06
C VAL A 217 -2.81 -13.67 -5.01
N LEU A 218 -3.42 -14.09 -6.13
CA LEU A 218 -4.17 -15.34 -6.21
C LEU A 218 -3.28 -16.54 -5.91
N GLU A 219 -2.09 -16.61 -6.48
CA GLU A 219 -1.10 -17.66 -6.23
C GLU A 219 -0.69 -17.69 -4.76
N GLY A 220 -0.36 -16.52 -4.18
CA GLY A 220 -0.01 -16.41 -2.76
C GLY A 220 -1.13 -16.85 -1.83
N MET A 221 -2.39 -16.56 -2.16
CA MET A 221 -3.55 -17.02 -1.41
C MET A 221 -3.75 -18.54 -1.51
N ALA A 222 -3.56 -19.13 -2.69
CA ALA A 222 -3.68 -20.58 -2.90
C ALA A 222 -2.60 -21.34 -2.12
N ILE A 223 -1.34 -20.84 -2.13
CA ILE A 223 -0.23 -21.39 -1.32
C ILE A 223 -0.56 -21.31 0.18
N ALA A 224 -1.09 -20.17 0.64
CA ALA A 224 -1.48 -19.98 2.03
C ALA A 224 -2.61 -20.94 2.42
N ALA A 225 -3.61 -21.10 1.55
CA ALA A 225 -4.72 -22.03 1.76
C ALA A 225 -4.25 -23.47 1.89
N TYR A 226 -3.32 -23.91 1.04
CA TYR A 226 -2.68 -25.22 1.13
C TYR A 226 -1.96 -25.40 2.49
N ALA A 227 -1.14 -24.41 2.89
CA ALA A 227 -0.37 -24.49 4.12
C ALA A 227 -1.22 -24.53 5.40
N VAL A 228 -2.38 -23.87 5.42
CA VAL A 228 -3.25 -23.83 6.62
C VAL A 228 -4.41 -24.84 6.57
N GLY A 229 -4.62 -25.52 5.43
CA GLY A 229 -5.70 -26.48 5.22
C GLY A 229 -7.06 -25.79 4.99
N ALA A 230 -7.10 -24.71 4.24
CA ALA A 230 -8.32 -24.02 3.82
C ALA A 230 -8.69 -24.39 2.37
N ASP A 231 -9.97 -24.42 2.08
CA ASP A 231 -10.54 -24.74 0.75
C ASP A 231 -11.32 -23.57 0.13
N GLN A 232 -11.53 -22.50 0.89
CA GLN A 232 -12.28 -21.31 0.46
C GLN A 232 -11.55 -20.03 0.89
N GLY A 233 -11.45 -19.09 -0.04
CA GLY A 233 -10.92 -17.76 0.22
C GLY A 233 -11.84 -16.64 -0.26
N PHE A 234 -11.58 -15.44 0.28
CA PHE A 234 -12.24 -14.21 -0.12
C PHE A 234 -11.21 -13.11 -0.31
N ILE A 235 -11.39 -12.28 -1.34
CA ILE A 235 -10.68 -11.01 -1.46
C ILE A 235 -11.69 -9.91 -1.11
N TYR A 236 -11.44 -9.20 -0.01
CA TYR A 236 -12.27 -8.07 0.40
C TYR A 236 -11.66 -6.80 -0.15
N VAL A 237 -12.32 -6.18 -1.13
CA VAL A 237 -11.82 -5.03 -1.90
C VAL A 237 -12.82 -3.88 -1.82
N ARG A 238 -12.32 -2.64 -1.78
CA ARG A 238 -13.14 -1.43 -1.74
C ARG A 238 -13.88 -1.20 -3.06
N ALA A 239 -15.13 -0.72 -3.00
CA ALA A 239 -15.91 -0.35 -4.19
C ALA A 239 -15.26 0.78 -5.00
N GLU A 240 -14.44 1.61 -4.35
CA GLU A 240 -13.70 2.72 -4.98
C GLU A 240 -12.54 2.26 -5.89
N TYR A 241 -12.29 0.95 -5.99
CA TYR A 241 -11.26 0.37 -6.84
C TYR A 241 -11.83 -0.42 -8.03
N PRO A 242 -12.63 0.22 -8.93
CA PRO A 242 -13.34 -0.49 -10.00
C PRO A 242 -12.39 -1.22 -10.96
N LEU A 243 -11.22 -0.65 -11.27
CA LEU A 243 -10.23 -1.28 -12.14
C LEU A 243 -9.63 -2.55 -11.48
N ALA A 244 -9.27 -2.49 -10.22
CA ALA A 244 -8.78 -3.64 -9.46
C ALA A 244 -9.83 -4.76 -9.39
N ILE A 245 -11.10 -4.39 -9.15
CA ILE A 245 -12.24 -5.33 -9.14
C ILE A 245 -12.37 -6.03 -10.49
N ALA A 246 -12.37 -5.30 -11.60
CA ALA A 246 -12.49 -5.85 -12.95
C ALA A 246 -11.33 -6.81 -13.28
N ARG A 247 -10.09 -6.44 -12.95
CA ARG A 247 -8.90 -7.27 -13.15
C ARG A 247 -8.90 -8.53 -12.28
N LEU A 248 -9.31 -8.41 -11.01
CA LEU A 248 -9.48 -9.57 -10.13
C LEU A 248 -10.55 -10.55 -10.64
N GLN A 249 -11.69 -10.05 -11.11
CA GLN A 249 -12.74 -10.87 -11.72
C GLN A 249 -12.23 -11.63 -12.95
N THR A 250 -11.47 -10.94 -13.80
CA THR A 250 -10.83 -11.52 -14.99
C THR A 250 -9.81 -12.58 -14.57
N ALA A 251 -8.92 -12.27 -13.64
CA ALA A 251 -7.88 -13.19 -13.17
C ALA A 251 -8.46 -14.45 -12.52
N ILE A 252 -9.47 -14.33 -11.66
CA ILE A 252 -10.15 -15.48 -11.05
C ILE A 252 -10.82 -16.36 -12.11
N LYS A 253 -11.49 -15.74 -13.10
CA LYS A 253 -12.10 -16.48 -14.21
C LYS A 253 -11.08 -17.24 -15.05
N GLN A 254 -9.94 -16.61 -15.35
CA GLN A 254 -8.85 -17.22 -16.10
C GLN A 254 -8.20 -18.36 -15.31
N ALA A 255 -7.90 -18.17 -14.03
CA ALA A 255 -7.33 -19.19 -13.18
C ALA A 255 -8.28 -20.41 -13.01
N LYS A 256 -9.59 -20.20 -12.85
CA LYS A 256 -10.59 -21.27 -12.82
C LYS A 256 -10.63 -22.03 -14.17
N ARG A 257 -10.59 -21.31 -15.30
CA ARG A 257 -10.61 -21.94 -16.64
C ARG A 257 -9.40 -22.83 -16.87
N LEU A 258 -8.23 -22.47 -16.35
CA LEU A 258 -7.00 -23.25 -16.49
C LEU A 258 -6.81 -24.30 -15.39
N GLY A 259 -7.75 -24.46 -14.46
CA GLY A 259 -7.63 -25.41 -13.34
C GLY A 259 -6.58 -25.03 -12.29
N LEU A 260 -6.26 -23.74 -12.18
CA LEU A 260 -5.37 -23.18 -11.16
C LEU A 260 -6.13 -22.67 -9.92
N LEU A 261 -7.45 -22.65 -10.01
CA LEU A 261 -8.42 -22.50 -8.92
C LEU A 261 -9.56 -23.50 -9.13
N GLY A 262 -10.23 -23.90 -8.07
CA GLY A 262 -11.29 -24.92 -8.07
C GLY A 262 -10.81 -26.25 -7.54
N SER A 263 -11.19 -27.35 -8.19
CA SER A 263 -10.86 -28.70 -7.75
C SER A 263 -9.68 -29.29 -8.53
N GLY A 264 -8.87 -30.12 -7.87
CA GLY A 264 -7.79 -30.88 -8.53
C GLY A 264 -6.70 -30.01 -9.12
N ILE A 265 -6.30 -28.95 -8.41
CA ILE A 265 -5.27 -28.01 -8.85
C ILE A 265 -3.95 -28.76 -9.07
N PHE A 266 -3.39 -28.68 -10.29
CA PHE A 266 -2.20 -29.45 -10.70
C PHE A 266 -2.34 -30.96 -10.48
N GLU A 267 -3.54 -31.51 -10.75
CA GLU A 267 -3.86 -32.94 -10.59
C GLU A 267 -3.68 -33.46 -9.15
N SER A 268 -3.53 -32.56 -8.18
CA SER A 268 -3.42 -32.88 -6.76
C SER A 268 -4.81 -32.99 -6.09
N PRO A 269 -4.91 -33.57 -4.88
CA PRO A 269 -6.16 -33.58 -4.13
C PRO A 269 -6.56 -32.19 -3.59
N PHE A 270 -5.71 -31.20 -3.74
CA PHE A 270 -5.97 -29.84 -3.25
C PHE A 270 -7.05 -29.15 -4.08
N HIS A 271 -7.94 -28.47 -3.37
CA HIS A 271 -8.98 -27.63 -3.97
C HIS A 271 -9.04 -26.30 -3.22
N PHE A 272 -9.20 -25.23 -3.98
CA PHE A 272 -9.32 -23.90 -3.42
C PHE A 272 -10.21 -23.02 -4.30
N ASN A 273 -11.28 -22.51 -3.71
CA ASN A 273 -12.19 -21.58 -4.35
C ASN A 273 -11.95 -20.17 -3.83
N LEU A 274 -12.10 -19.19 -4.72
CA LEU A 274 -11.88 -17.79 -4.43
C LEU A 274 -13.04 -16.94 -4.95
N ASP A 275 -13.57 -16.08 -4.06
CA ASP A 275 -14.64 -15.14 -4.39
C ASP A 275 -14.27 -13.72 -3.98
N LEU A 276 -14.84 -12.73 -4.68
CA LEU A 276 -14.71 -11.33 -4.30
C LEU A 276 -15.83 -10.93 -3.33
N ARG A 277 -15.46 -10.06 -2.39
CA ARG A 277 -16.39 -9.32 -1.53
C ARG A 277 -16.08 -7.84 -1.68
N ILE A 278 -17.06 -7.07 -2.14
CA ILE A 278 -16.90 -5.64 -2.39
C ILE A 278 -17.40 -4.90 -1.15
N GLY A 279 -16.48 -4.21 -0.49
CA GLY A 279 -16.77 -3.35 0.66
C GLY A 279 -17.33 -2.00 0.23
N ALA A 280 -18.14 -1.40 1.08
CA ALA A 280 -18.76 -0.09 0.82
C ALA A 280 -17.83 1.12 1.11
N GLY A 281 -16.53 0.91 1.23
CA GLY A 281 -15.53 1.97 1.39
C GLY A 281 -15.26 2.44 2.82
N ALA A 282 -15.82 1.80 3.84
CA ALA A 282 -15.57 2.17 5.23
C ALA A 282 -14.17 1.74 5.70
N PHE A 283 -13.34 2.69 6.10
CA PHE A 283 -11.97 2.46 6.60
C PHE A 283 -11.90 1.44 7.75
N VAL A 284 -12.91 1.45 8.64
CA VAL A 284 -12.98 0.49 9.76
C VAL A 284 -13.02 -0.96 9.29
N CYS A 285 -13.46 -1.25 8.06
CA CYS A 285 -13.49 -2.60 7.50
C CYS A 285 -12.09 -3.14 7.15
N GLY A 286 -11.04 -2.33 7.22
CA GLY A 286 -9.65 -2.78 7.24
C GLY A 286 -9.25 -3.50 8.53
N GLU A 287 -9.96 -3.26 9.65
CA GLU A 287 -9.78 -4.03 10.89
C GLU A 287 -10.35 -5.45 10.73
N GLU A 288 -9.56 -6.46 11.09
CA GLU A 288 -9.82 -7.87 10.75
C GLU A 288 -11.19 -8.38 11.20
N THR A 289 -11.70 -7.94 12.36
CA THR A 289 -13.01 -8.41 12.86
C THR A 289 -14.19 -7.64 12.25
N ALA A 290 -14.00 -6.38 11.91
CA ALA A 290 -14.98 -5.58 11.17
C ALA A 290 -15.09 -6.07 9.71
N LEU A 291 -13.97 -6.41 9.08
CA LEU A 291 -13.93 -7.02 7.75
C LEU A 291 -14.73 -8.33 7.71
N MET A 292 -14.51 -9.22 8.67
CA MET A 292 -15.26 -10.49 8.75
C MET A 292 -16.77 -10.24 8.94
N ALA A 293 -17.16 -9.32 9.83
CA ALA A 293 -18.55 -8.95 10.02
C ALA A 293 -19.20 -8.46 8.71
N SER A 294 -18.46 -7.67 7.92
CA SER A 294 -18.92 -7.21 6.60
C SER A 294 -19.07 -8.37 5.61
N VAL A 295 -18.12 -9.31 5.56
CA VAL A 295 -18.22 -10.53 4.72
C VAL A 295 -19.41 -11.38 5.12
N GLU A 296 -19.75 -11.43 6.42
CA GLU A 296 -20.91 -12.13 6.98
C GLU A 296 -22.25 -11.43 6.68
N GLY A 297 -22.23 -10.26 6.02
CA GLY A 297 -23.42 -9.45 5.74
C GLY A 297 -23.93 -8.66 6.95
N GLN A 298 -23.09 -8.50 7.96
CA GLN A 298 -23.38 -7.70 9.16
C GLN A 298 -22.75 -6.30 9.04
N ARG A 299 -23.13 -5.40 9.96
CA ARG A 299 -22.47 -4.10 10.06
C ARG A 299 -20.98 -4.30 10.35
N GLY A 300 -20.11 -3.68 9.55
CA GLY A 300 -18.66 -3.70 9.71
C GLY A 300 -18.22 -2.97 10.99
N THR A 301 -18.33 -3.62 12.12
CA THR A 301 -17.91 -3.10 13.42
C THR A 301 -16.98 -4.09 14.13
N PRO A 302 -15.89 -3.62 14.76
CA PRO A 302 -14.96 -4.46 15.48
C PRO A 302 -15.60 -5.21 16.66
N ARG A 303 -15.07 -6.39 16.96
CA ARG A 303 -15.41 -7.14 18.18
C ARG A 303 -14.17 -7.27 19.10
N PRO A 304 -14.37 -7.47 20.42
CA PRO A 304 -13.27 -7.74 21.35
C PRO A 304 -12.49 -8.99 20.95
N ARG A 305 -11.21 -8.99 21.23
CA ARG A 305 -10.32 -10.15 21.13
C ARG A 305 -9.71 -10.45 22.49
N PRO A 306 -9.58 -11.69 22.97
CA PRO A 306 -9.96 -12.95 22.33
C PRO A 306 -11.49 -13.18 22.22
N PRO A 307 -11.96 -14.11 21.31
CA PRO A 307 -11.14 -14.97 20.46
C PRO A 307 -10.53 -14.22 19.28
N PHE A 308 -9.31 -14.63 18.89
CA PHE A 308 -8.66 -14.13 17.68
C PHE A 308 -9.22 -14.84 16.43
N PRO A 309 -9.17 -14.22 15.23
CA PRO A 309 -9.65 -14.82 13.98
C PRO A 309 -9.04 -16.18 13.68
N ALA A 310 -7.81 -16.41 14.06
CA ALA A 310 -7.13 -17.70 13.92
C ALA A 310 -7.81 -18.85 14.67
N ALA A 311 -8.54 -18.56 15.75
CA ALA A 311 -9.30 -19.56 16.53
C ALA A 311 -10.79 -19.54 16.19
N SER A 312 -11.39 -18.36 16.03
CA SER A 312 -12.82 -18.18 15.74
C SER A 312 -13.01 -16.90 14.89
N GLY A 313 -12.90 -17.06 13.60
CA GLY A 313 -13.01 -16.00 12.59
C GLY A 313 -14.35 -15.98 11.88
N LEU A 314 -14.30 -16.02 10.54
CA LEU A 314 -15.45 -15.97 9.64
C LEU A 314 -16.41 -17.14 9.91
N TRP A 315 -17.67 -16.82 10.17
CA TRP A 315 -18.71 -17.79 10.56
C TRP A 315 -18.29 -18.73 11.70
N GLY A 316 -17.47 -18.22 12.63
CA GLY A 316 -16.96 -18.99 13.77
C GLY A 316 -15.82 -19.97 13.44
N CYS A 317 -15.36 -20.02 12.20
CA CYS A 317 -14.29 -20.92 11.76
C CYS A 317 -12.91 -20.25 11.84
N PRO A 318 -11.82 -21.03 12.05
CA PRO A 318 -10.47 -20.49 11.97
C PRO A 318 -10.21 -19.78 10.64
N THR A 319 -9.71 -18.56 10.70
CA THR A 319 -9.56 -17.71 9.52
C THR A 319 -8.18 -17.06 9.48
N LEU A 320 -7.50 -17.23 8.35
CA LEU A 320 -6.26 -16.51 8.04
C LEU A 320 -6.61 -15.22 7.30
N ILE A 321 -6.18 -14.08 7.84
CA ILE A 321 -6.33 -12.78 7.18
C ILE A 321 -4.94 -12.18 6.95
N ASN A 322 -4.59 -11.91 5.69
CA ASN A 322 -3.38 -11.18 5.31
C ASN A 322 -3.72 -10.06 4.32
N ASN A 323 -2.88 -9.06 4.29
CA ASN A 323 -2.93 -7.94 3.36
C ASN A 323 -2.46 -8.37 1.95
N VAL A 324 -2.79 -7.59 0.91
CA VAL A 324 -2.44 -7.82 -0.51
C VAL A 324 -0.94 -7.98 -0.71
N GLU A 325 -0.14 -7.01 -0.26
CA GLU A 325 1.32 -7.04 -0.40
C GLU A 325 1.94 -8.24 0.33
N THR A 326 1.35 -8.66 1.44
CA THR A 326 1.79 -9.86 2.15
C THR A 326 1.64 -11.11 1.30
N PHE A 327 0.48 -11.29 0.64
CA PHE A 327 0.28 -12.44 -0.25
C PHE A 327 1.16 -12.39 -1.49
N ALA A 328 1.36 -11.21 -2.08
CA ALA A 328 2.23 -11.02 -3.25
C ALA A 328 3.70 -11.36 -2.98
N ASN A 329 4.15 -11.34 -1.72
CA ASN A 329 5.50 -11.78 -1.33
C ASN A 329 5.65 -13.32 -1.28
N ILE A 330 4.58 -14.08 -1.20
CA ILE A 330 4.65 -15.53 -0.98
C ILE A 330 5.23 -16.28 -2.19
N PRO A 331 4.75 -16.06 -3.44
CA PRO A 331 5.31 -16.77 -4.59
C PRO A 331 6.82 -16.55 -4.78
N PRO A 332 7.38 -15.32 -4.72
CA PRO A 332 8.82 -15.12 -4.80
C PRO A 332 9.60 -15.81 -3.67
N ILE A 333 9.07 -15.82 -2.44
CA ILE A 333 9.72 -16.52 -1.31
C ILE A 333 9.82 -18.02 -1.58
N LEU A 334 8.76 -18.65 -2.10
CA LEU A 334 8.78 -20.08 -2.43
C LEU A 334 9.71 -20.39 -3.61
N ARG A 335 9.79 -19.50 -4.62
CA ARG A 335 10.65 -19.68 -5.80
C ARG A 335 12.14 -19.53 -5.49
N HIS A 336 12.50 -18.51 -4.72
CA HIS A 336 13.90 -18.17 -4.46
C HIS A 336 14.43 -18.71 -3.12
N GLY A 337 13.53 -19.17 -2.26
CA GLY A 337 13.86 -19.70 -0.94
C GLY A 337 13.80 -18.66 0.18
N ALA A 338 13.61 -19.16 1.40
CA ALA A 338 13.47 -18.35 2.61
C ALA A 338 14.69 -17.47 2.88
N ASP A 339 15.89 -18.04 2.73
CA ASP A 339 17.14 -17.35 3.05
C ASP A 339 17.45 -16.19 2.10
N TRP A 340 17.04 -16.30 0.83
CA TRP A 340 17.09 -15.19 -0.13
C TRP A 340 16.30 -13.98 0.38
N PHE A 341 15.04 -14.18 0.80
CA PHE A 341 14.21 -13.09 1.31
C PHE A 341 14.73 -12.57 2.66
N ALA A 342 15.16 -13.47 3.54
CA ALA A 342 15.72 -13.13 4.86
C ALA A 342 17.04 -12.35 4.76
N GLY A 343 17.77 -12.47 3.64
CA GLY A 343 18.98 -11.71 3.34
C GLY A 343 18.71 -10.23 2.99
N ILE A 344 17.46 -9.86 2.70
CA ILE A 344 17.06 -8.49 2.34
C ILE A 344 16.46 -7.81 3.57
N GLY A 345 16.75 -6.52 3.76
CA GLY A 345 16.21 -5.73 4.88
C GLY A 345 17.09 -5.74 6.13
N THR A 346 16.48 -5.48 7.29
CA THR A 346 17.19 -5.42 8.59
C THR A 346 17.15 -6.76 9.31
N LEU A 347 17.83 -6.83 10.47
CA LEU A 347 17.82 -8.04 11.29
C LEU A 347 16.41 -8.50 11.70
N ARG A 348 15.51 -7.56 12.00
CA ARG A 348 14.15 -7.82 12.51
C ARG A 348 13.04 -7.58 11.50
N SER A 349 13.28 -6.77 10.46
CA SER A 349 12.34 -6.43 9.40
C SER A 349 12.91 -6.89 8.06
N LYS A 350 12.46 -8.08 7.60
CA LYS A 350 12.97 -8.74 6.40
C LYS A 350 12.22 -8.34 5.13
N GLY A 351 12.93 -8.46 3.99
CA GLY A 351 12.40 -8.21 2.66
C GLY A 351 12.28 -6.72 2.33
N THR A 352 11.37 -6.42 1.43
CA THR A 352 11.09 -5.08 0.93
C THR A 352 9.76 -4.53 1.47
N LYS A 353 9.52 -3.24 1.22
CA LYS A 353 8.23 -2.59 1.46
C LYS A 353 7.88 -1.68 0.29
N VAL A 354 6.64 -1.76 -0.16
CA VAL A 354 6.10 -0.83 -1.15
C VAL A 354 5.59 0.42 -0.44
N PHE A 355 5.96 1.59 -0.95
CA PHE A 355 5.45 2.87 -0.48
C PHE A 355 4.75 3.64 -1.59
N ALA A 356 3.62 4.26 -1.24
CA ALA A 356 2.99 5.32 -2.03
C ALA A 356 3.55 6.65 -1.56
N LEU A 357 4.42 7.25 -2.36
CA LEU A 357 5.07 8.51 -2.08
C LEU A 357 4.24 9.65 -2.64
N ALA A 358 3.77 10.55 -1.79
CA ALA A 358 2.86 11.63 -2.14
C ALA A 358 3.10 12.90 -1.30
N GLY A 359 2.33 13.95 -1.57
CA GLY A 359 2.40 15.22 -0.86
C GLY A 359 3.29 16.25 -1.56
N LYS A 360 4.06 17.01 -0.79
CA LYS A 360 4.94 18.08 -1.27
C LYS A 360 6.31 17.50 -1.70
N ILE A 361 6.28 16.74 -2.78
CA ILE A 361 7.46 16.05 -3.32
C ILE A 361 7.44 16.09 -4.85
N LYS A 362 8.61 16.13 -5.49
CA LYS A 362 8.71 16.22 -6.96
C LYS A 362 8.24 14.94 -7.65
N ASN A 363 8.72 13.78 -7.18
CA ASN A 363 8.44 12.48 -7.80
C ASN A 363 7.37 11.75 -6.98
N THR A 364 6.10 12.06 -7.23
CA THR A 364 4.97 11.29 -6.67
C THR A 364 4.81 9.99 -7.42
N GLY A 365 4.73 8.86 -6.69
CA GLY A 365 4.55 7.55 -7.30
C GLY A 365 4.71 6.39 -6.34
N LEU A 366 4.92 5.19 -6.92
CA LEU A 366 5.20 3.97 -6.17
C LEU A 366 6.69 3.68 -6.15
N ILE A 367 7.19 3.33 -4.99
CA ILE A 367 8.55 2.85 -4.79
C ILE A 367 8.53 1.56 -3.98
N GLU A 368 9.46 0.66 -4.28
CA GLU A 368 9.70 -0.53 -3.46
C GLU A 368 11.18 -0.56 -3.05
N VAL A 369 11.43 -0.56 -1.75
CA VAL A 369 12.77 -0.50 -1.18
C VAL A 369 12.98 -1.58 -0.13
N PRO A 370 14.23 -2.03 0.11
CA PRO A 370 14.55 -2.89 1.23
C PRO A 370 14.11 -2.25 2.55
N MET A 371 13.61 -3.05 3.48
CA MET A 371 13.42 -2.60 4.86
C MET A 371 14.75 -2.07 5.41
N GLY A 372 14.71 -0.94 6.13
CA GLY A 372 15.91 -0.29 6.66
C GLY A 372 16.50 0.80 5.76
N THR A 373 15.94 1.03 4.57
CA THR A 373 16.33 2.18 3.74
C THR A 373 16.06 3.48 4.53
N PRO A 374 17.00 4.44 4.58
CA PRO A 374 16.76 5.72 5.27
C PRO A 374 15.62 6.51 4.63
N LEU A 375 14.80 7.18 5.43
CA LEU A 375 13.77 8.10 4.94
C LEU A 375 14.36 9.17 4.02
N ARG A 376 15.58 9.66 4.30
CA ARG A 376 16.29 10.64 3.47
C ARG A 376 16.46 10.15 2.04
N THR A 377 16.95 8.93 1.85
CA THR A 377 17.11 8.33 0.52
C THR A 377 15.78 8.28 -0.23
N ILE A 378 14.70 7.90 0.47
CA ILE A 378 13.36 7.84 -0.14
C ILE A 378 12.88 9.26 -0.54
N VAL A 379 13.00 10.23 0.35
CA VAL A 379 12.38 11.55 0.16
C VAL A 379 13.24 12.48 -0.69
N GLU A 380 14.56 12.51 -0.44
CA GLU A 380 15.45 13.47 -1.13
C GLU A 380 16.00 12.89 -2.44
N GLU A 381 16.51 11.63 -2.44
CA GLU A 381 17.13 11.05 -3.62
C GLU A 381 16.10 10.49 -4.60
N MET A 382 15.23 9.59 -4.15
CA MET A 382 14.19 9.01 -5.00
C MET A 382 13.06 10.01 -5.27
N GLY A 383 12.54 10.64 -4.23
CA GLY A 383 11.46 11.61 -4.31
C GLY A 383 11.85 12.95 -4.93
N GLY A 384 13.16 13.24 -5.03
CA GLY A 384 13.69 14.49 -5.59
C GLY A 384 13.50 15.72 -4.70
N GLY A 385 13.12 15.53 -3.43
CA GLY A 385 12.91 16.61 -2.45
C GLY A 385 11.64 17.43 -2.70
N ALA A 386 11.50 18.52 -1.96
CA ALA A 386 10.36 19.43 -2.12
C ALA A 386 10.39 20.15 -3.47
N PRO A 387 9.22 20.45 -4.07
CA PRO A 387 9.13 21.24 -5.29
C PRO A 387 9.57 22.70 -5.04
N ASP A 388 9.84 23.41 -6.13
CA ASP A 388 10.04 24.88 -6.17
C ASP A 388 11.10 25.44 -5.19
N GLY A 389 12.10 24.62 -4.83
CA GLY A 389 13.18 25.03 -3.91
C GLY A 389 12.77 25.04 -2.44
N GLY A 390 11.59 24.54 -2.09
CA GLY A 390 11.15 24.34 -0.71
C GLY A 390 12.03 23.34 0.04
N ARG A 391 11.91 23.33 1.37
CA ARG A 391 12.63 22.39 2.25
C ARG A 391 11.65 21.39 2.84
N ILE A 392 12.07 20.14 2.91
CA ILE A 392 11.28 19.11 3.62
C ILE A 392 11.18 19.50 5.09
N LYS A 393 9.96 19.54 5.61
CA LYS A 393 9.63 19.82 7.01
C LYS A 393 9.40 18.55 7.80
N ALA A 394 8.58 17.65 7.25
CA ALA A 394 8.22 16.41 7.90
C ALA A 394 7.73 15.36 6.88
N VAL A 395 7.66 14.12 7.33
CA VAL A 395 7.07 12.99 6.61
C VAL A 395 6.07 12.30 7.51
N GLN A 396 4.83 12.15 7.05
CA GLN A 396 3.83 11.31 7.70
C GLN A 396 3.97 9.88 7.17
N THR A 397 4.15 8.91 8.04
CA THR A 397 4.09 7.47 7.71
C THR A 397 2.93 6.81 8.44
N GLY A 398 2.33 5.77 7.84
CA GLY A 398 1.24 5.01 8.46
C GLY A 398 -0.13 5.69 8.43
N GLY A 399 -0.31 6.70 7.58
CA GLY A 399 -1.60 7.39 7.43
C GLY A 399 -2.14 7.96 8.74
N PRO A 400 -3.47 7.90 8.97
CA PRO A 400 -4.10 8.42 10.19
C PRO A 400 -3.72 7.66 11.47
N SER A 401 -3.15 6.47 11.33
CA SER A 401 -2.68 5.64 12.44
C SER A 401 -1.22 5.88 12.82
N GLY A 402 -0.48 6.61 12.00
CA GLY A 402 0.94 6.89 12.18
C GLY A 402 1.22 8.28 12.73
N GLY A 403 2.45 8.75 12.56
CA GLY A 403 2.90 10.03 13.09
C GLY A 403 3.78 10.80 12.11
N CYS A 404 3.91 12.09 12.36
CA CYS A 404 4.78 13.00 11.62
C CYS A 404 6.23 12.90 12.13
N ILE A 405 7.14 12.58 11.22
CA ILE A 405 8.59 12.47 11.47
C ILE A 405 9.23 13.76 10.94
N PRO A 406 9.87 14.60 11.78
CA PRO A 406 10.45 15.86 11.34
C PRO A 406 11.74 15.64 10.55
N ALA A 407 12.12 16.62 9.74
CA ALA A 407 13.26 16.57 8.80
C ALA A 407 14.60 16.18 9.45
N HIS A 408 14.82 16.55 10.72
CA HIS A 408 16.06 16.18 11.44
C HIS A 408 16.14 14.69 11.83
N HIS A 409 15.07 13.91 11.60
CA HIS A 409 15.02 12.47 11.75
C HIS A 409 14.94 11.71 10.42
N LEU A 410 15.21 12.35 9.28
CA LEU A 410 15.16 11.68 7.96
C LEU A 410 16.21 10.57 7.78
N ASP A 411 17.23 10.49 8.62
CA ASP A 411 18.20 9.40 8.60
C ASP A 411 17.68 8.11 9.28
N THR A 412 16.46 8.15 9.83
CA THR A 412 15.80 6.97 10.42
C THR A 412 15.52 5.93 9.36
N PRO A 413 15.92 4.66 9.58
CA PRO A 413 15.59 3.58 8.68
C PRO A 413 14.09 3.25 8.68
N VAL A 414 13.52 2.95 7.51
CA VAL A 414 12.12 2.53 7.40
C VAL A 414 11.98 1.07 7.77
N ASP A 415 11.86 0.81 9.07
CA ASP A 415 11.51 -0.49 9.63
C ASP A 415 10.49 -0.34 10.77
N TYR A 416 9.89 -1.46 11.21
CA TYR A 416 8.82 -1.41 12.20
C TYR A 416 9.27 -0.83 13.53
N GLU A 417 10.48 -1.17 13.96
CA GLU A 417 11.01 -0.79 15.26
C GLU A 417 11.42 0.69 15.30
N SER A 418 12.15 1.13 14.29
CA SER A 418 12.69 2.50 14.23
C SER A 418 11.58 3.54 14.13
N LEU A 419 10.56 3.28 13.28
CA LEU A 419 9.42 4.17 13.15
C LEU A 419 8.59 4.25 14.44
N THR A 420 8.40 3.11 15.13
CA THR A 420 7.67 3.07 16.40
C THR A 420 8.38 3.86 17.49
N THR A 421 9.71 3.85 17.55
CA THR A 421 10.49 4.64 18.52
C THR A 421 10.25 6.15 18.37
N LEU A 422 9.95 6.62 17.17
CA LEU A 422 9.62 8.01 16.89
C LEU A 422 8.14 8.36 17.13
N GLY A 423 7.32 7.39 17.55
CA GLY A 423 5.87 7.59 17.73
C GLY A 423 5.08 7.54 16.42
N SER A 424 5.68 6.94 15.37
CA SER A 424 5.00 6.64 14.12
C SER A 424 4.84 5.13 13.92
N ILE A 425 4.28 4.71 12.79
CA ILE A 425 4.20 3.31 12.40
C ILE A 425 4.51 3.16 10.90
N MET A 426 4.83 1.93 10.49
CA MET A 426 4.99 1.59 9.07
C MET A 426 3.69 1.83 8.29
N GLY A 427 2.55 1.47 8.87
CA GLY A 427 1.28 1.46 8.19
C GLY A 427 1.27 0.52 7.00
N SER A 428 0.32 0.72 6.11
CA SER A 428 0.24 -0.02 4.85
C SER A 428 1.30 0.43 3.82
N GLY A 429 1.93 1.60 4.01
CA GLY A 429 2.99 2.15 3.16
C GLY A 429 2.68 3.52 2.56
N GLY A 430 1.61 4.18 3.03
CA GLY A 430 1.39 5.59 2.69
C GLY A 430 2.48 6.48 3.29
N MET A 431 3.10 7.31 2.46
CA MET A 431 4.14 8.25 2.85
C MET A 431 3.82 9.63 2.28
N ILE A 432 3.44 10.56 3.16
CA ILE A 432 3.05 11.92 2.77
C ILE A 432 4.15 12.89 3.21
N VAL A 433 4.77 13.54 2.24
CA VAL A 433 5.84 14.51 2.47
C VAL A 433 5.25 15.91 2.60
N MET A 434 5.75 16.65 3.57
CA MET A 434 5.36 18.04 3.89
C MET A 434 6.57 18.94 3.81
N ASP A 435 6.41 20.11 3.21
CA ASP A 435 7.42 21.16 3.11
C ASP A 435 7.24 22.24 4.17
N ASP A 436 8.11 23.25 4.14
CA ASP A 436 8.12 24.37 5.08
C ASP A 436 6.89 25.29 4.97
N SER A 437 6.09 25.19 3.90
CA SER A 437 4.80 25.88 3.78
C SER A 437 3.67 25.21 4.57
N THR A 438 3.86 23.96 4.99
CA THR A 438 2.82 23.15 5.66
C THR A 438 2.74 23.48 7.16
N ARG A 439 1.56 23.79 7.66
CA ARG A 439 1.31 23.98 9.09
C ARG A 439 0.93 22.65 9.74
N MET A 440 1.67 22.24 10.77
CA MET A 440 1.49 20.91 11.36
C MET A 440 0.21 20.76 12.17
N VAL A 441 -0.36 21.86 12.67
CA VAL A 441 -1.69 21.85 13.33
C VAL A 441 -2.80 21.54 12.32
N ASP A 442 -2.72 22.02 11.08
CA ASP A 442 -3.66 21.68 10.01
C ASP A 442 -3.58 20.19 9.64
N VAL A 443 -2.35 19.64 9.63
CA VAL A 443 -2.13 18.20 9.38
C VAL A 443 -2.77 17.36 10.49
N ALA A 444 -2.56 17.73 11.75
CA ALA A 444 -3.19 17.05 12.88
C ALA A 444 -4.72 17.09 12.82
N ARG A 445 -5.28 18.27 12.46
CA ARG A 445 -6.72 18.44 12.28
C ARG A 445 -7.26 17.57 11.15
N PHE A 446 -6.59 17.54 9.99
CA PHE A 446 -6.99 16.74 8.83
C PHE A 446 -7.09 15.25 9.18
N PHE A 447 -6.08 14.69 9.82
CA PHE A 447 -6.12 13.28 10.21
C PHE A 447 -7.15 13.00 11.31
N MET A 448 -7.39 13.95 12.21
CA MET A 448 -8.42 13.81 13.22
C MET A 448 -9.83 13.85 12.62
N GLU A 449 -10.08 14.75 11.65
CA GLU A 449 -11.31 14.81 10.88
C GLU A 449 -11.58 13.47 10.17
N PHE A 450 -10.58 12.93 9.50
CA PHE A 450 -10.67 11.60 8.89
C PHE A 450 -11.04 10.51 9.91
N CYS A 451 -10.35 10.46 11.06
CA CYS A 451 -10.66 9.48 12.11
C CYS A 451 -12.06 9.64 12.70
N MET A 452 -12.54 10.88 12.81
CA MET A 452 -13.90 11.21 13.26
C MET A 452 -14.94 10.69 12.27
N ASP A 453 -14.75 10.94 10.97
CA ASP A 453 -15.69 10.57 9.91
C ASP A 453 -15.72 9.05 9.70
N GLU A 454 -14.60 8.39 9.85
CA GLU A 454 -14.45 6.92 9.68
C GLU A 454 -14.73 6.12 10.97
N SER A 455 -15.05 6.78 12.07
CA SER A 455 -15.42 6.08 13.30
C SER A 455 -16.70 5.27 13.12
N CYS A 456 -16.65 3.95 13.39
CA CYS A 456 -17.85 3.11 13.35
C CYS A 456 -18.91 3.43 14.41
N GLY A 457 -18.57 4.29 15.39
CA GLY A 457 -19.45 4.75 16.46
C GLY A 457 -19.70 3.74 17.59
N LYS A 458 -19.05 2.55 17.59
CA LYS A 458 -19.32 1.49 18.55
C LYS A 458 -18.86 1.82 19.96
N CYS A 459 -17.60 2.22 20.14
CA CYS A 459 -17.06 2.55 21.46
C CYS A 459 -17.07 4.06 21.73
N ILE A 460 -17.42 4.45 22.98
CA ILE A 460 -17.54 5.85 23.37
C ILE A 460 -16.24 6.63 23.24
N PRO A 461 -15.06 6.11 23.65
CA PRO A 461 -13.83 6.88 23.56
C PRO A 461 -13.51 7.34 22.13
N CYS A 462 -13.60 6.45 21.14
CA CYS A 462 -13.41 6.80 19.74
C CYS A 462 -14.51 7.76 19.25
N ARG A 463 -15.81 7.36 19.38
CA ARG A 463 -16.93 8.14 18.85
C ARG A 463 -17.01 9.57 19.38
N ALA A 464 -16.87 9.77 20.69
CA ALA A 464 -16.95 11.08 21.31
C ALA A 464 -15.60 11.78 21.37
N GLY A 465 -14.52 11.03 21.62
CA GLY A 465 -13.18 11.58 21.79
C GLY A 465 -12.62 12.19 20.50
N THR A 466 -12.77 11.53 19.35
CA THR A 466 -12.32 12.10 18.07
C THR A 466 -13.02 13.40 17.72
N VAL A 467 -14.34 13.49 17.97
CA VAL A 467 -15.12 14.73 17.79
C VAL A 467 -14.61 15.85 18.69
N GLN A 468 -14.34 15.54 19.97
CA GLN A 468 -13.84 16.55 20.91
C GLN A 468 -12.42 17.00 20.59
N MET A 469 -11.53 16.06 20.18
CA MET A 469 -10.17 16.39 19.75
C MET A 469 -10.20 17.26 18.48
N HIS A 470 -11.03 16.90 17.50
CA HIS A 470 -11.20 17.70 16.28
C HIS A 470 -11.69 19.12 16.61
N HIS A 471 -12.71 19.26 17.48
CA HIS A 471 -13.22 20.56 17.91
C HIS A 471 -12.16 21.42 18.63
N LEU A 472 -11.31 20.80 19.46
CA LEU A 472 -10.19 21.51 20.11
C LEU A 472 -9.14 21.98 19.09
N LEU A 473 -8.80 21.16 18.10
CA LEU A 473 -7.89 21.55 17.01
C LEU A 473 -8.44 22.72 16.18
N GLU A 474 -9.74 22.68 15.84
CA GLU A 474 -10.46 23.79 15.20
C GLU A 474 -10.41 25.08 16.04
N LYS A 475 -10.61 24.95 17.36
CA LYS A 475 -10.54 26.08 18.30
C LYS A 475 -9.14 26.69 18.34
N ILE A 476 -8.08 25.85 18.29
CA ILE A 476 -6.67 26.27 18.24
C ILE A 476 -6.42 27.03 16.92
N LEU A 477 -6.76 26.45 15.78
CA LEU A 477 -6.56 27.06 14.46
C LEU A 477 -7.30 28.39 14.30
N ALA A 478 -8.47 28.50 14.91
CA ALA A 478 -9.26 29.75 14.96
C ALA A 478 -8.71 30.78 15.95
N ARG A 479 -7.55 30.52 16.61
CA ARG A 479 -6.95 31.38 17.64
C ARG A 479 -7.91 31.73 18.79
N ARG A 480 -8.71 30.75 19.23
CA ARG A 480 -9.69 30.91 20.34
C ARG A 480 -9.38 29.99 21.53
N ALA A 481 -8.33 29.19 21.42
CA ALA A 481 -7.92 28.25 22.45
C ALA A 481 -6.91 28.87 23.41
N SER A 482 -6.94 28.40 24.67
CA SER A 482 -5.97 28.71 25.71
C SER A 482 -5.05 27.51 25.98
N ALA A 483 -4.02 27.70 26.82
CA ALA A 483 -3.17 26.61 27.28
C ALA A 483 -3.96 25.49 27.99
N ARG A 484 -5.09 25.82 28.63
CA ARG A 484 -5.98 24.82 29.24
C ARG A 484 -6.68 23.94 28.18
N ASP A 485 -7.07 24.51 27.04
CA ASP A 485 -7.65 23.75 25.93
C ASP A 485 -6.62 22.78 25.33
N LEU A 486 -5.36 23.23 25.23
CA LEU A 486 -4.28 22.37 24.73
C LEU A 486 -3.99 21.22 25.69
N ALA A 487 -3.91 21.47 27.00
CA ALA A 487 -3.77 20.41 28.01
C ALA A 487 -4.93 19.41 27.95
N LYS A 488 -6.16 19.89 27.74
CA LYS A 488 -7.33 19.01 27.56
C LYS A 488 -7.24 18.17 26.28
N LEU A 489 -6.66 18.69 25.19
CA LEU A 489 -6.42 17.91 23.98
C LEU A 489 -5.42 16.76 24.27
N GLU A 490 -4.35 17.01 25.00
CA GLU A 490 -3.36 16.02 25.42
C GLU A 490 -3.99 14.92 26.30
N GLU A 491 -4.82 15.29 27.27
CA GLU A 491 -5.58 14.35 28.11
C GLU A 491 -6.53 13.48 27.30
N LEU A 492 -7.23 14.06 26.30
CA LEU A 492 -8.11 13.32 25.43
C LEU A 492 -7.35 12.36 24.50
N CYS A 493 -6.16 12.74 24.03
CA CYS A 493 -5.30 11.85 23.27
C CYS A 493 -4.98 10.59 24.07
N ASP A 494 -4.54 10.74 25.31
CA ASP A 494 -4.23 9.62 26.21
C ASP A 494 -5.46 8.75 26.47
N LEU A 495 -6.58 9.35 26.81
CA LEU A 495 -7.84 8.65 27.07
C LEU A 495 -8.26 7.81 25.85
N VAL A 496 -8.34 8.42 24.65
CA VAL A 496 -8.81 7.75 23.44
C VAL A 496 -7.87 6.61 23.04
N GLN A 497 -6.56 6.82 23.14
CA GLN A 497 -5.55 5.83 22.83
C GLN A 497 -5.70 4.56 23.68
N HIS A 498 -5.88 4.71 25.00
CA HIS A 498 -5.84 3.60 25.94
C HIS A 498 -7.19 2.93 26.20
N THR A 499 -8.30 3.57 25.80
CA THR A 499 -9.65 3.05 26.11
C THR A 499 -10.49 2.68 24.89
N SER A 500 -10.02 2.94 23.67
CA SER A 500 -10.71 2.55 22.43
C SER A 500 -10.64 1.05 22.17
N LEU A 501 -11.69 0.52 21.54
CA LEU A 501 -11.84 -0.92 21.30
C LEU A 501 -10.88 -1.47 20.24
N CYS A 502 -10.63 -0.71 19.15
CA CYS A 502 -9.84 -1.18 18.00
C CYS A 502 -8.75 -0.18 17.61
N GLY A 503 -7.88 -0.62 16.67
CA GLY A 503 -6.74 0.15 16.20
C GLY A 503 -7.10 1.56 15.71
N LEU A 504 -8.25 1.77 15.06
CA LEU A 504 -8.66 3.10 14.61
C LEU A 504 -8.64 4.11 15.77
N GLY A 505 -9.37 3.84 16.83
CA GLY A 505 -9.41 4.76 17.98
C GLY A 505 -8.11 4.77 18.78
N GLN A 506 -7.44 3.61 18.91
CA GLN A 506 -6.17 3.51 19.64
C GLN A 506 -5.03 4.29 18.99
N THR A 507 -5.08 4.51 17.67
CA THR A 507 -4.04 5.21 16.93
C THR A 507 -4.45 6.58 16.41
N ALA A 508 -5.74 6.93 16.43
CA ALA A 508 -6.23 8.25 16.01
C ALA A 508 -5.50 9.45 16.64
N PRO A 509 -5.03 9.38 17.91
CA PRO A 509 -4.26 10.46 18.52
C PRO A 509 -2.82 10.62 17.98
N ASN A 510 -2.24 9.61 17.31
CA ASN A 510 -0.82 9.60 16.94
C ASN A 510 -0.39 10.84 16.11
N PRO A 511 -1.12 11.28 15.07
CA PRO A 511 -0.76 12.50 14.35
C PRO A 511 -0.75 13.75 15.24
N VAL A 512 -1.70 13.85 16.18
CA VAL A 512 -1.75 14.96 17.14
C VAL A 512 -0.57 14.91 18.10
N VAL A 513 -0.33 13.76 18.72
CA VAL A 513 0.77 13.57 19.69
C VAL A 513 2.14 13.82 19.04
N SER A 514 2.37 13.30 17.83
CA SER A 514 3.64 13.51 17.12
C SER A 514 3.87 14.96 16.70
N THR A 515 2.83 15.64 16.22
CA THR A 515 2.93 17.06 15.87
C THR A 515 3.12 17.94 17.12
N LEU A 516 2.46 17.65 18.23
CA LEU A 516 2.71 18.32 19.51
C LEU A 516 4.15 18.08 20.01
N ARG A 517 4.64 16.85 19.88
CA ARG A 517 6.00 16.50 20.33
C ARG A 517 7.09 17.25 19.57
N PHE A 518 6.95 17.37 18.25
CA PHE A 518 8.02 17.90 17.40
C PHE A 518 7.80 19.34 16.91
N PHE A 519 6.56 19.84 16.95
CA PHE A 519 6.19 21.14 16.42
C PHE A 519 5.35 21.96 17.41
N ARG A 520 5.63 21.81 18.71
CA ARG A 520 4.90 22.47 19.80
C ARG A 520 4.77 23.99 19.61
N ALA A 521 5.82 24.64 19.11
CA ALA A 521 5.82 26.08 18.88
C ALA A 521 4.67 26.56 17.97
N GLU A 522 4.29 25.75 16.94
CA GLU A 522 3.18 26.11 16.05
C GLU A 522 1.82 26.11 16.77
N TYR A 523 1.67 25.26 17.79
CA TYR A 523 0.48 25.26 18.64
C TYR A 523 0.50 26.47 19.58
N ASP A 524 1.62 26.71 20.27
CA ASP A 524 1.75 27.78 21.27
C ASP A 524 1.53 29.18 20.65
N GLU A 525 2.00 29.41 19.41
CA GLU A 525 1.76 30.64 18.64
C GLU A 525 0.28 30.93 18.34
N LEU A 526 -0.57 29.92 18.38
CA LEU A 526 -2.01 30.03 18.12
C LEU A 526 -2.84 30.23 19.39
N LEU A 527 -2.24 30.03 20.58
CA LEU A 527 -2.95 30.13 21.85
C LEU A 527 -3.21 31.58 22.26
N GLN A 528 -4.33 31.79 22.94
CA GLN A 528 -4.67 33.05 23.59
C GLN A 528 -4.39 32.97 25.10
N PRO A 529 -4.16 34.10 25.77
CA PRO A 529 -4.09 34.15 27.23
C PRO A 529 -5.36 33.50 27.84
N ASP A 530 -5.17 32.72 28.89
CA ASP A 530 -6.31 32.10 29.60
C ASP A 530 -7.19 33.18 30.21
N PRO A 531 -8.47 33.35 29.81
CA PRO A 531 -9.37 34.35 30.40
C PRO A 531 -9.65 34.11 31.88
N HIS A 532 -9.38 32.91 32.39
CA HIS A 532 -9.55 32.49 33.78
C HIS A 532 -8.19 32.21 34.48
N GLY A 533 -7.06 32.47 33.81
CA GLY A 533 -5.74 32.34 34.38
C GLY A 533 -5.35 33.51 35.30
N PRO A 534 -4.33 33.37 36.15
CA PRO A 534 -3.82 34.49 36.94
C PRO A 534 -3.43 35.63 36.00
N ARG A 535 -3.99 36.81 36.20
CA ARG A 535 -3.58 38.01 35.45
C ARG A 535 -2.05 38.15 35.54
N PRO A 536 -1.34 38.37 34.44
CA PRO A 536 0.08 38.70 34.51
C PRO A 536 0.23 39.89 35.45
N ALA A 537 1.12 39.79 36.43
CA ALA A 537 1.42 40.88 37.34
C ALA A 537 1.72 42.13 36.50
N ALA A 538 0.94 43.19 36.72
CA ALA A 538 1.15 44.44 36.02
C ALA A 538 2.63 44.85 36.20
N ALA A 539 3.33 45.05 35.10
CA ALA A 539 4.69 45.54 35.13
C ALA A 539 4.67 46.82 35.97
N SER A 540 5.34 46.80 37.11
CA SER A 540 5.49 47.96 37.96
C SER A 540 6.15 49.06 37.12
N ALA A 541 5.44 50.16 36.93
CA ALA A 541 5.99 51.35 36.27
C ALA A 541 7.27 51.75 36.99
N PRO A 542 8.37 52.13 36.27
CA PRO A 542 9.58 52.62 36.91
C PRO A 542 9.24 53.86 37.70
N GLY A 543 9.56 53.80 39.01
CA GLY A 543 9.31 54.87 39.97
C GLY A 543 9.82 56.21 39.47
N ALA A 544 8.92 57.21 39.47
CA ALA A 544 9.29 58.60 39.32
C ALA A 544 10.21 58.99 40.49
N THR A 545 11.43 59.29 40.24
CA THR A 545 12.33 59.96 41.18
C THR A 545 11.82 61.38 41.40
N VAL A 546 11.29 61.60 42.62
CA VAL A 546 11.03 62.97 43.11
C VAL A 546 12.33 63.52 43.58
N SER A 547 12.70 64.64 42.99
CA SER A 547 13.85 65.54 43.38
C SER A 547 13.57 66.27 44.70
#